data_8a1421a0954f4dd6636cd41cbfb5418d
#
_entry.id   8a1421a0954f4dd6636cd41cbfb5418d
#
_cell.length_a   1.000
_cell.length_b   1.000
_cell.length_c   1.000
_cell.angle_alpha   90.00
_cell.angle_beta   90.00
_cell.angle_gamma   90.00
#
_symmetry.space_group_name_H-M   'P 1'
#
loop_
_entity.id
_entity.type
_entity.pdbx_description
1 polymer ?
#
loop_
_entity_poly.entity_id
_entity_poly.type
_entity_poly.pdbx_seq_one_letter_code
_entity_poly.pdbx_strand_id
1 'polypeptide(L)'
;WNIKLSGSSKYRPWQMTSELVRQIWAEVMILADVGEKLYLPPDLEEYAKEEQREAMEHDEREGLVRLYLDTLLPANWDEMDLYQRREFLRGDDTTPVGTDVRVIVSNMEIWCECFSRKKEDLRSMDSYAIAGIMSRLPEWEKQPTPQRIAIYGLQRIYRRL
;
A
#
# COMPACT_ATOMS: atom_id res chain seq x y z
N TRP A 1 10.36 -17.50 -31.97
CA TRP A 1 9.04 -16.86 -31.82
C TRP A 1 9.17 -15.76 -30.74
N ASN A 2 9.23 -14.51 -31.17
CA ASN A 2 9.21 -13.37 -30.25
C ASN A 2 7.75 -13.01 -29.94
N ILE A 3 7.19 -13.52 -28.87
CA ILE A 3 5.94 -12.97 -28.32
C ILE A 3 6.31 -11.65 -27.66
N LYS A 4 6.11 -10.55 -28.34
CA LYS A 4 6.17 -9.21 -27.74
C LYS A 4 4.96 -9.03 -26.86
N LEU A 5 5.11 -9.15 -25.55
CA LEU A 5 4.09 -8.84 -24.54
C LEU A 5 3.88 -7.34 -24.34
N SER A 6 4.42 -6.48 -25.21
CA SER A 6 4.16 -5.04 -25.18
C SER A 6 2.79 -4.73 -25.76
N GLY A 7 2.14 -3.65 -25.35
CA GLY A 7 0.75 -3.25 -25.65
C GLY A 7 0.32 -3.19 -27.14
N SER A 8 1.12 -3.72 -28.05
CA SER A 8 0.83 -3.96 -29.46
C SER A 8 0.63 -5.44 -29.80
N SER A 9 0.47 -6.34 -28.80
CA SER A 9 0.19 -7.74 -29.05
C SER A 9 -1.11 -7.89 -29.83
N LYS A 10 -1.06 -8.60 -30.95
CA LYS A 10 -2.20 -8.92 -31.83
C LYS A 10 -3.30 -9.72 -31.10
N TYR A 11 -2.97 -10.37 -29.99
CA TYR A 11 -3.87 -11.22 -29.20
C TYR A 11 -4.06 -10.64 -27.79
N ARG A 12 -5.31 -10.41 -27.40
CA ARG A 12 -5.68 -10.04 -26.05
C ARG A 12 -6.08 -11.29 -25.26
N PRO A 13 -5.85 -11.39 -23.94
CA PRO A 13 -6.12 -12.59 -23.14
C PRO A 13 -7.54 -13.15 -23.33
N TRP A 14 -8.52 -12.30 -23.52
CA TRP A 14 -9.94 -12.69 -23.73
C TRP A 14 -10.27 -13.12 -25.16
N GLN A 15 -9.31 -13.07 -26.08
CA GLN A 15 -9.45 -13.51 -27.48
C GLN A 15 -8.74 -14.82 -27.74
N MET A 16 -8.24 -15.49 -26.72
CA MET A 16 -7.59 -16.79 -26.84
C MET A 16 -8.62 -17.86 -27.19
N THR A 17 -8.44 -18.53 -28.32
CA THR A 17 -9.22 -19.72 -28.67
C THR A 17 -8.70 -20.93 -27.90
N SER A 18 -9.57 -21.95 -27.68
CA SER A 18 -9.16 -23.21 -27.02
C SER A 18 -8.02 -23.92 -27.76
N GLU A 19 -7.90 -23.72 -29.07
CA GLU A 19 -6.84 -24.30 -29.89
C GLU A 19 -5.50 -23.59 -29.65
N LEU A 20 -5.50 -22.26 -29.59
CA LEU A 20 -4.33 -21.46 -29.26
C LEU A 20 -3.82 -21.77 -27.84
N VAL A 21 -4.73 -21.92 -26.87
CA VAL A 21 -4.37 -22.31 -25.50
C VAL A 21 -3.71 -23.68 -25.48
N ARG A 22 -4.26 -24.68 -26.20
CA ARG A 22 -3.66 -26.02 -26.32
C ARG A 22 -2.28 -26.00 -26.96
N GLN A 23 -2.09 -25.17 -27.99
CA GLN A 23 -0.80 -25.01 -28.65
C GLN A 23 0.24 -24.42 -27.68
N ILE A 24 -0.11 -23.36 -26.96
CA ILE A 24 0.78 -22.74 -25.96
C ILE A 24 1.19 -23.76 -24.89
N TRP A 25 0.23 -24.55 -24.38
CA TRP A 25 0.53 -25.59 -23.38
C TRP A 25 1.43 -26.70 -23.94
N ALA A 26 1.22 -27.11 -25.20
CA ALA A 26 2.07 -28.11 -25.83
C ALA A 26 3.52 -27.60 -25.97
N GLU A 27 3.72 -26.34 -26.35
CA GLU A 27 5.05 -25.70 -26.44
C GLU A 27 5.71 -25.60 -25.06
N VAL A 28 4.97 -25.17 -24.03
CA VAL A 28 5.46 -25.09 -22.64
C VAL A 28 5.88 -26.46 -22.13
N MET A 29 5.11 -27.51 -22.42
CA MET A 29 5.45 -28.90 -22.02
C MET A 29 6.74 -29.38 -22.68
N ILE A 30 6.93 -29.09 -23.97
CA ILE A 30 8.17 -29.45 -24.68
C ILE A 30 9.36 -28.72 -24.07
N LEU A 31 9.25 -27.44 -23.76
CA LEU A 31 10.30 -26.64 -23.13
C LEU A 31 10.64 -27.16 -21.72
N ALA A 32 9.62 -27.55 -20.94
CA ALA A 32 9.81 -28.17 -19.63
C ALA A 32 10.53 -29.54 -19.74
N ASP A 33 10.17 -30.37 -20.73
CA ASP A 33 10.79 -31.67 -20.95
C ASP A 33 12.27 -31.57 -21.40
N VAL A 34 12.63 -30.49 -22.09
CA VAL A 34 14.05 -30.19 -22.45
C VAL A 34 14.83 -29.62 -21.27
N GLY A 35 14.19 -29.44 -20.11
CA GLY A 35 14.80 -28.93 -18.89
C GLY A 35 14.97 -27.41 -18.84
N GLU A 36 14.19 -26.68 -19.65
CA GLU A 36 14.15 -25.22 -19.55
C GLU A 36 13.56 -24.81 -18.21
N LYS A 37 14.25 -23.91 -17.53
CA LYS A 37 13.83 -23.43 -16.21
C LYS A 37 12.61 -22.55 -16.34
N LEU A 38 11.51 -22.91 -15.67
CA LEU A 38 10.26 -22.16 -15.64
C LEU A 38 10.31 -20.92 -14.70
N TYR A 39 11.49 -20.44 -14.40
CA TYR A 39 11.70 -19.19 -13.65
C TYR A 39 12.62 -18.26 -14.44
N LEU A 40 12.43 -16.98 -14.24
CA LEU A 40 13.23 -15.95 -14.89
C LEU A 40 14.71 -16.07 -14.46
N PRO A 41 15.68 -15.97 -15.39
CA PRO A 41 17.07 -15.73 -15.02
C PRO A 41 17.20 -14.53 -14.09
N PRO A 42 18.20 -14.50 -13.18
CA PRO A 42 18.33 -13.45 -12.17
C PRO A 42 18.35 -12.01 -12.72
N ASP A 43 18.95 -11.80 -13.89
CA ASP A 43 18.98 -10.54 -14.60
C ASP A 43 17.61 -10.09 -15.11
N LEU A 44 16.82 -11.03 -15.64
CA LEU A 44 15.45 -10.77 -16.07
C LEU A 44 14.48 -10.67 -14.88
N GLU A 45 14.75 -11.38 -13.79
CA GLU A 45 13.98 -11.25 -12.56
C GLU A 45 14.14 -9.86 -11.94
N GLU A 46 15.36 -9.33 -11.93
CA GLU A 46 15.63 -7.97 -11.45
C GLU A 46 14.94 -6.91 -12.33
N TYR A 47 15.03 -7.07 -13.66
CA TYR A 47 14.30 -6.21 -14.60
C TYR A 47 12.79 -6.29 -14.41
N ALA A 48 12.23 -7.49 -14.27
CA ALA A 48 10.80 -7.67 -14.05
C ALA A 48 10.34 -7.06 -12.71
N LYS A 49 11.15 -7.14 -11.65
CA LYS A 49 10.88 -6.48 -10.36
C LYS A 49 10.90 -4.97 -10.49
N GLU A 50 11.81 -4.42 -11.29
CA GLU A 50 11.87 -2.98 -11.56
C GLU A 50 10.64 -2.51 -12.33
N GLU A 51 10.27 -3.20 -13.41
CA GLU A 51 9.05 -2.92 -14.19
C GLU A 51 7.79 -3.04 -13.32
N GLN A 52 7.72 -4.05 -12.44
CA GLN A 52 6.62 -4.20 -11.49
C GLN A 52 6.58 -3.05 -10.48
N ARG A 53 7.73 -2.58 -10.04
CA ARG A 53 7.82 -1.44 -9.11
C ARG A 53 7.37 -0.14 -9.78
N GLU A 54 7.75 0.09 -11.04
CA GLU A 54 7.32 1.24 -11.82
C GLU A 54 5.83 1.15 -12.21
N ALA A 55 5.35 -0.07 -12.51
CA ALA A 55 3.95 -0.32 -12.86
C ALA A 55 3.01 -0.38 -11.65
N MET A 56 3.53 -0.41 -10.41
CA MET A 56 2.73 -0.20 -9.22
C MET A 56 2.22 1.25 -9.27
N GLU A 57 0.97 1.39 -9.72
CA GLU A 57 0.23 2.65 -9.65
C GLU A 57 0.42 3.23 -8.25
N HIS A 58 0.99 4.40 -8.17
CA HIS A 58 1.08 5.13 -6.90
C HIS A 58 -0.34 5.22 -6.36
N ASP A 59 -0.60 4.59 -5.22
CA ASP A 59 -1.89 4.71 -4.56
C ASP A 59 -2.12 6.21 -4.29
N GLU A 60 -3.14 6.79 -4.93
CA GLU A 60 -3.49 8.21 -4.82
C GLU A 60 -3.60 8.67 -3.36
N ARG A 61 -3.89 7.72 -2.45
CA ARG A 61 -3.95 7.95 -1.01
C ARG A 61 -2.58 8.15 -0.35
N GLU A 62 -1.48 7.77 -1.02
CA GLU A 62 -0.14 7.90 -0.43
C GLU A 62 0.19 9.36 -0.10
N GLY A 63 -0.12 10.29 -1.01
CA GLY A 63 0.08 11.71 -0.78
C GLY A 63 -0.72 12.24 0.43
N LEU A 64 -1.96 11.78 0.59
CA LEU A 64 -2.79 12.12 1.74
C LEU A 64 -2.21 11.57 3.04
N VAL A 65 -1.73 10.32 3.03
CA VAL A 65 -1.11 9.70 4.20
C VAL A 65 0.17 10.43 4.58
N ARG A 66 1.04 10.79 3.62
CA ARG A 66 2.25 11.57 3.89
C ARG A 66 1.92 12.91 4.56
N LEU A 67 1.00 13.67 3.99
CA LEU A 67 0.56 14.95 4.54
C LEU A 67 0.03 14.77 5.97
N TYR A 68 -0.80 13.76 6.20
CA TYR A 68 -1.32 13.43 7.53
C TYR A 68 -0.23 13.10 8.55
N LEU A 69 0.77 12.31 8.13
CA LEU A 69 1.88 11.89 8.99
C LEU A 69 2.83 13.05 9.34
N ASP A 70 2.95 14.03 8.46
CA ASP A 70 3.81 15.21 8.64
C ASP A 70 3.08 16.38 9.31
N THR A 71 1.76 16.29 9.47
CA THR A 71 0.99 17.28 10.21
C THR A 71 1.42 17.27 11.68
N LEU A 72 1.85 18.44 12.17
CA LEU A 72 2.19 18.63 13.58
C LEU A 72 0.92 18.53 14.44
N LEU A 73 1.04 17.90 15.59
CA LEU A 73 -0.06 17.65 16.52
C LEU A 73 -0.07 18.70 17.64
N PRO A 74 -1.24 19.04 18.18
CA PRO A 74 -1.31 19.85 19.40
C PRO A 74 -0.90 19.02 20.61
N ALA A 75 -0.39 19.65 21.66
CA ALA A 75 0.12 18.99 22.87
C ALA A 75 -0.92 18.10 23.58
N ASN A 76 -2.20 18.39 23.42
CA ASN A 76 -3.32 17.63 24.00
C ASN A 76 -3.91 16.58 23.05
N TRP A 77 -3.18 16.16 21.99
CA TRP A 77 -3.67 15.21 20.98
C TRP A 77 -4.26 13.94 21.57
N ASP A 78 -3.62 13.37 22.57
CA ASP A 78 -4.06 12.10 23.18
C ASP A 78 -5.35 12.23 24.03
N GLU A 79 -5.70 13.45 24.42
CA GLU A 79 -6.93 13.75 25.17
C GLU A 79 -8.11 14.05 24.24
N MET A 80 -7.83 14.33 22.95
CA MET A 80 -8.85 14.67 21.94
C MET A 80 -9.63 13.41 21.52
N ASP A 81 -10.95 13.57 21.41
CA ASP A 81 -11.81 12.58 20.77
C ASP A 81 -11.66 12.59 19.23
N LEU A 82 -12.26 11.62 18.54
CA LEU A 82 -12.15 11.49 17.08
C LEU A 82 -12.73 12.71 16.34
N TYR A 83 -13.78 13.32 16.86
CA TYR A 83 -14.38 14.50 16.24
C TYR A 83 -13.41 15.69 16.31
N GLN A 84 -12.86 15.95 17.48
CA GLN A 84 -11.88 17.02 17.71
C GLN A 84 -10.62 16.84 16.85
N ARG A 85 -10.10 15.60 16.75
CA ARG A 85 -8.95 15.26 15.88
C ARG A 85 -9.24 15.58 14.41
N ARG A 86 -10.43 15.21 13.93
CA ARG A 86 -10.84 15.50 12.55
C ARG A 86 -11.02 16.99 12.29
N GLU A 87 -11.61 17.72 13.21
CA GLU A 87 -11.74 19.18 13.10
C GLU A 87 -10.36 19.84 13.05
N PHE A 88 -9.44 19.40 13.93
CA PHE A 88 -8.06 19.86 13.90
C PHE A 88 -7.38 19.61 12.54
N LEU A 89 -7.51 18.40 12.00
CA LEU A 89 -6.89 18.00 10.72
C LEU A 89 -7.50 18.72 9.50
N ARG A 90 -8.74 19.17 9.58
CA ARG A 90 -9.35 20.00 8.53
C ARG A 90 -8.74 21.38 8.45
N GLY A 91 -8.27 21.90 9.57
CA GLY A 91 -7.65 23.21 9.68
C GLY A 91 -8.62 24.35 9.38
N ASP A 92 -8.96 25.12 10.36
CA ASP A 92 -9.63 26.42 10.18
C ASP A 92 -8.85 27.51 10.93
N ASP A 93 -9.24 28.77 10.75
CA ASP A 93 -8.57 29.91 11.37
C ASP A 93 -8.60 29.90 12.91
N THR A 94 -9.41 29.02 13.52
CA THR A 94 -9.55 28.85 14.97
C THR A 94 -8.79 27.66 15.51
N THR A 95 -8.20 26.85 14.64
CA THR A 95 -7.48 25.61 15.00
C THR A 95 -6.15 25.94 15.70
N PRO A 96 -5.84 25.35 16.86
CA PRO A 96 -4.56 25.55 17.53
C PRO A 96 -3.41 25.09 16.63
N VAL A 97 -2.30 25.79 16.66
CA VAL A 97 -1.10 25.40 15.90
C VAL A 97 -0.51 24.14 16.52
N GLY A 98 -0.29 23.10 15.70
CA GLY A 98 0.41 21.91 16.13
C GLY A 98 1.89 22.19 16.38
N THR A 99 2.44 21.57 17.41
CA THR A 99 3.85 21.73 17.83
C THR A 99 4.61 20.40 17.83
N ASP A 100 3.91 19.30 18.01
CA ASP A 100 4.51 18.00 18.26
C ASP A 100 4.53 17.14 16.99
N VAL A 101 5.68 16.52 16.74
CA VAL A 101 5.83 15.59 15.62
C VAL A 101 5.15 14.27 15.96
N ARG A 102 4.39 13.71 15.02
CA ARG A 102 3.80 12.38 15.15
C ARG A 102 4.90 11.31 15.17
N VAL A 103 4.98 10.57 16.27
CA VAL A 103 6.00 9.53 16.51
C VAL A 103 5.46 8.13 16.28
N ILE A 104 4.17 7.94 16.47
CA ILE A 104 3.49 6.64 16.38
C ILE A 104 2.21 6.81 15.56
N VAL A 105 1.88 5.79 14.77
CA VAL A 105 0.61 5.73 14.03
C VAL A 105 0.18 4.27 13.84
N SER A 106 -1.12 4.05 13.73
CA SER A 106 -1.73 2.76 13.37
C SER A 106 -2.56 2.86 12.09
N ASN A 107 -2.85 1.71 11.45
CA ASN A 107 -3.75 1.67 10.30
C ASN A 107 -5.15 2.22 10.65
N MET A 108 -5.59 2.01 11.89
CA MET A 108 -6.89 2.50 12.38
C MET A 108 -6.94 4.03 12.47
N GLU A 109 -5.85 4.66 12.92
CA GLU A 109 -5.75 6.13 12.94
C GLU A 109 -5.77 6.70 11.53
N ILE A 110 -4.98 6.14 10.60
CA ILE A 110 -4.98 6.57 9.20
C ILE A 110 -6.38 6.43 8.60
N TRP A 111 -7.07 5.30 8.86
CA TRP A 111 -8.42 5.06 8.37
C TRP A 111 -9.42 6.08 8.90
N CYS A 112 -9.42 6.29 10.20
CA CYS A 112 -10.43 7.12 10.87
C CYS A 112 -10.14 8.62 10.76
N GLU A 113 -8.89 9.00 10.84
CA GLU A 113 -8.48 10.43 10.92
C GLU A 113 -8.13 10.96 9.53
N CYS A 114 -7.20 10.32 8.80
CA CYS A 114 -6.77 10.77 7.48
C CYS A 114 -7.87 10.59 6.43
N PHE A 115 -8.48 9.40 6.35
CA PHE A 115 -9.53 9.12 5.36
C PHE A 115 -10.93 9.44 5.85
N SER A 116 -11.09 9.91 7.08
CA SER A 116 -12.38 10.29 7.69
C SER A 116 -13.45 9.19 7.64
N ARG A 117 -13.02 7.91 7.69
CA ARG A 117 -13.90 6.74 7.63
C ARG A 117 -14.33 6.28 9.02
N LYS A 118 -15.41 5.49 9.10
CA LYS A 118 -15.85 4.90 10.36
C LYS A 118 -14.98 3.69 10.70
N LYS A 119 -14.74 3.47 12.01
CA LYS A 119 -13.95 2.36 12.51
C LYS A 119 -14.49 0.99 12.05
N GLU A 120 -15.81 0.85 12.04
CA GLU A 120 -16.51 -0.38 11.69
C GLU A 120 -16.37 -0.75 10.20
N ASP A 121 -16.06 0.22 9.35
CA ASP A 121 -15.92 0.02 7.90
C ASP A 121 -14.54 -0.46 7.48
N LEU A 122 -13.54 -0.50 8.39
CA LEU A 122 -12.19 -0.95 8.08
C LEU A 122 -12.16 -2.45 7.80
N ARG A 123 -11.96 -2.82 6.55
CA ARG A 123 -11.83 -4.20 6.09
C ARG A 123 -10.35 -4.61 5.99
N SER A 124 -10.11 -5.92 5.93
CA SER A 124 -8.75 -6.45 5.77
C SER A 124 -8.03 -5.89 4.55
N MET A 125 -8.73 -5.74 3.41
CA MET A 125 -8.16 -5.16 2.19
C MET A 125 -7.69 -3.72 2.38
N ASP A 126 -8.48 -2.89 3.07
CA ASP A 126 -8.12 -1.50 3.36
C ASP A 126 -6.90 -1.43 4.28
N SER A 127 -6.86 -2.31 5.28
CA SER A 127 -5.71 -2.42 6.19
C SER A 127 -4.44 -2.87 5.46
N TYR A 128 -4.54 -3.77 4.48
CA TYR A 128 -3.42 -4.17 3.62
C TYR A 128 -2.96 -3.03 2.71
N ALA A 129 -3.89 -2.28 2.13
CA ALA A 129 -3.56 -1.13 1.29
C ALA A 129 -2.82 -0.05 2.09
N ILE A 130 -3.30 0.28 3.30
CA ILE A 130 -2.60 1.21 4.20
C ILE A 130 -1.22 0.67 4.57
N ALA A 131 -1.10 -0.61 4.91
CA ALA A 131 0.18 -1.23 5.21
C ALA A 131 1.15 -1.18 4.01
N GLY A 132 0.64 -1.33 2.79
CA GLY A 132 1.40 -1.16 1.55
C GLY A 132 1.94 0.27 1.40
N ILE A 133 1.13 1.29 1.68
CA ILE A 133 1.58 2.69 1.71
C ILE A 133 2.69 2.86 2.75
N MET A 134 2.45 2.43 3.98
CA MET A 134 3.41 2.58 5.09
C MET A 134 4.74 1.86 4.82
N SER A 135 4.74 0.74 4.11
CA SER A 135 5.97 0.02 3.75
C SER A 135 6.87 0.76 2.74
N ARG A 136 6.32 1.73 2.02
CA ARG A 136 7.06 2.60 1.09
C ARG A 136 7.60 3.87 1.73
N LEU A 137 7.29 4.09 3.02
CA LEU A 137 7.76 5.24 3.80
C LEU A 137 8.98 4.85 4.63
N PRO A 138 10.23 5.14 4.17
CA PRO A 138 11.43 4.67 4.83
C PRO A 138 11.62 5.26 6.24
N GLU A 139 10.98 6.39 6.52
CA GLU A 139 10.99 7.04 7.83
C GLU A 139 10.07 6.39 8.87
N TRP A 140 9.33 5.33 8.50
CA TRP A 140 8.40 4.64 9.38
C TRP A 140 8.67 3.15 9.43
N GLU A 141 8.85 2.63 10.64
CA GLU A 141 9.11 1.21 10.89
C GLU A 141 7.93 0.53 11.59
N LYS A 142 7.49 -0.60 11.04
CA LYS A 142 6.44 -1.43 11.64
C LYS A 142 6.96 -2.09 12.91
N GLN A 143 6.27 -1.89 14.02
CA GLN A 143 6.66 -2.49 15.30
C GLN A 143 6.11 -3.91 15.45
N PRO A 144 6.90 -4.84 16.00
CA PRO A 144 6.48 -6.23 16.20
C PRO A 144 5.40 -6.36 17.28
N THR A 145 5.43 -5.47 18.28
CA THR A 145 4.52 -5.53 19.43
C THR A 145 3.41 -4.50 19.31
N PRO A 146 2.13 -4.91 19.43
CA PRO A 146 1.01 -3.97 19.49
C PRO A 146 1.11 -3.04 20.69
N GLN A 147 0.66 -1.81 20.54
CA GLN A 147 0.59 -0.82 21.61
C GLN A 147 -0.83 -0.29 21.78
N ARG A 148 -1.11 0.20 22.99
CA ARG A 148 -2.39 0.85 23.28
C ARG A 148 -2.34 2.29 22.80
N ILE A 149 -3.23 2.62 21.87
CA ILE A 149 -3.42 3.97 21.37
C ILE A 149 -4.72 4.53 21.96
N ALA A 150 -4.72 5.81 22.34
CA ALA A 150 -5.84 6.48 22.99
C ALA A 150 -7.21 5.94 22.51
N ILE A 151 -8.01 6.61 21.82
CA ILE A 151 -9.39 6.23 21.44
C ILE A 151 -9.54 4.91 20.65
N TYR A 152 -8.43 4.24 20.22
CA TYR A 152 -8.47 3.04 19.36
C TYR A 152 -8.14 1.73 20.06
N GLY A 153 -7.65 1.78 21.29
CA GLY A 153 -7.26 0.58 22.05
C GLY A 153 -5.98 -0.08 21.56
N LEU A 154 -5.87 -1.41 21.65
CA LEU A 154 -4.66 -2.15 21.25
C LEU A 154 -4.54 -2.23 19.73
N GLN A 155 -3.48 -1.66 19.17
CA GLN A 155 -3.24 -1.58 17.72
C GLN A 155 -1.82 -2.03 17.36
N ARG A 156 -1.66 -2.60 16.13
CA ARG A 156 -0.35 -2.69 15.49
C ARG A 156 0.06 -1.31 15.02
N ILE A 157 1.28 -0.92 15.31
CA ILE A 157 1.76 0.44 15.09
C ILE A 157 2.97 0.48 14.17
N TYR A 158 3.17 1.66 13.61
CA TYR A 158 4.42 2.11 13.00
C TYR A 158 5.01 3.20 13.88
N ARG A 159 6.33 3.22 13.97
CA ARG A 159 7.09 4.22 14.71
C ARG A 159 7.96 5.00 13.74
N ARG A 160 8.03 6.31 13.89
CA ARG A 160 8.96 7.16 13.15
C ARG A 160 10.39 6.87 13.64
N LEU A 161 11.34 6.76 12.69
CA LEU A 161 12.75 6.49 12.92
C LEU A 161 13.52 7.78 13.30
#